data_06af5173fc1c3bb86452bc11b74aa81d
#
_entry.id   06af5173fc1c3bb86452bc11b74aa81d
#
_cell.length_a   1.000
_cell.length_b   1.000
_cell.length_c   1.000
_cell.angle_alpha   90.00
_cell.angle_beta   90.00
_cell.angle_gamma   90.00
#
_symmetry.space_group_name_H-M   'P 1'
#
loop_
_entity.id
_entity.type
_entity.pdbx_description
1 polymer ?
#
loop_
_entity_poly.entity_id
_entity_poly.type
_entity_poly.pdbx_seq_one_letter_code
_entity_poly.pdbx_strand_id
1 'polypeptide(L)'
;HQGIAVLSFTNVASDEIRHQATEMLPEGYCVDDPHFIGTLDSFIDNFIFLRFGYLLQKKPKRPVITSPDVVNSYQFWRKSCYTNCLSHIGDFRWNSNGKLTKNGKDIICTGTQQYAPPCIQFKKRLLEKGLFFQDEVSGLACILLKRYPEIAKSIALRFPVIILDEAQDTSEEQMRILDLLCAAGL
;
A
#
# COMPACT_ATOMS: atom_id res chain seq x y z
N HIS A 1 9.99 -10.41 20.02
CA HIS A 1 9.12 -9.70 20.96
C HIS A 1 7.77 -9.46 20.27
N GLN A 2 6.65 -9.66 21.00
CA GLN A 2 5.30 -9.36 20.56
C GLN A 2 4.95 -7.94 20.97
N GLY A 3 4.18 -7.22 20.14
CA GLY A 3 3.70 -5.87 20.41
C GLY A 3 2.20 -5.75 20.16
N ILE A 4 1.67 -4.59 20.48
CA ILE A 4 0.30 -4.17 20.15
C ILE A 4 0.40 -3.14 19.05
N ALA A 5 -0.45 -3.20 18.03
CA ALA A 5 -0.58 -2.14 17.04
C ALA A 5 -1.85 -1.32 17.34
N VAL A 6 -1.70 -0.01 17.49
CA VAL A 6 -2.81 0.94 17.61
C VAL A 6 -2.82 1.81 16.36
N LEU A 7 -3.89 1.73 15.61
CA LEU A 7 -4.00 2.30 14.27
C LEU A 7 -5.09 3.35 14.24
N SER A 8 -4.83 4.46 13.57
CA SER A 8 -5.79 5.53 13.31
C SER A 8 -5.79 5.91 11.82
N PHE A 9 -6.64 6.86 11.41
CA PHE A 9 -6.68 7.35 10.02
C PHE A 9 -5.82 8.58 9.79
N THR A 10 -5.52 9.34 10.83
CA THR A 10 -4.76 10.59 10.69
C THR A 10 -3.52 10.58 11.58
N ASN A 11 -2.48 11.28 11.15
CA ASN A 11 -1.30 11.48 11.97
C ASN A 11 -1.63 12.20 13.28
N VAL A 12 -2.55 13.18 13.24
CA VAL A 12 -2.97 13.92 14.44
C VAL A 12 -3.57 12.98 15.49
N ALA A 13 -4.47 12.08 15.07
CA ALA A 13 -5.05 11.10 15.99
C ALA A 13 -4.00 10.13 16.53
N SER A 14 -3.07 9.66 15.68
CA SER A 14 -1.97 8.79 16.10
C SER A 14 -1.06 9.47 17.13
N ASP A 15 -0.74 10.75 16.91
CA ASP A 15 0.14 11.52 17.80
C ASP A 15 -0.54 11.77 19.16
N GLU A 16 -1.85 12.06 19.15
CA GLU A 16 -2.64 12.21 20.37
C GLU A 16 -2.69 10.90 21.18
N ILE A 17 -2.99 9.76 20.52
CA ILE A 17 -2.98 8.45 21.17
C ILE A 17 -1.60 8.15 21.77
N ARG A 18 -0.54 8.45 21.04
CA ARG A 18 0.85 8.25 21.51
C ARG A 18 1.14 9.11 22.74
N HIS A 19 0.72 10.37 22.72
CA HIS A 19 0.92 11.30 23.84
C HIS A 19 0.20 10.81 25.10
N GLN A 20 -1.08 10.51 24.98
CA GLN A 20 -1.89 9.99 26.11
C GLN A 20 -1.35 8.67 26.65
N ALA A 21 -0.97 7.74 25.76
CA ALA A 21 -0.38 6.47 26.18
C ALA A 21 0.93 6.68 26.95
N THR A 22 1.76 7.63 26.52
CA THR A 22 3.03 7.94 27.20
C THR A 22 2.80 8.55 28.59
N GLU A 23 1.78 9.41 28.75
CA GLU A 23 1.44 10.00 30.03
C GLU A 23 0.85 9.00 31.04
N MET A 24 0.15 7.97 30.54
CA MET A 24 -0.51 6.96 31.37
C MET A 24 0.44 5.83 31.82
N LEU A 25 1.55 5.62 31.11
CA LEU A 25 2.46 4.53 31.42
C LEU A 25 3.38 4.90 32.59
N PRO A 26 3.71 3.93 33.46
CA PRO A 26 4.70 4.15 34.52
C PRO A 26 6.06 4.53 33.94
N GLU A 27 6.86 5.23 34.74
CA GLU A 27 8.22 5.62 34.38
C GLU A 27 9.07 4.40 33.96
N GLY A 28 9.74 4.49 32.81
CA GLY A 28 10.56 3.40 32.24
C GLY A 28 9.83 2.51 31.22
N TYR A 29 8.53 2.66 31.00
CA TYR A 29 7.82 2.00 29.91
C TYR A 29 7.90 2.84 28.64
N CYS A 30 7.92 2.15 27.49
CA CYS A 30 7.98 2.78 26.16
C CYS A 30 6.79 2.36 25.31
N VAL A 31 6.20 3.29 24.60
CA VAL A 31 5.11 3.05 23.64
C VAL A 31 5.61 2.63 22.24
N ASP A 32 6.93 2.66 22.04
CA ASP A 32 7.56 2.27 20.78
C ASP A 32 7.85 0.76 20.71
N ASP A 33 8.89 0.33 20.01
CA ASP A 33 9.17 -1.09 19.81
C ASP A 33 9.14 -1.89 21.14
N PRO A 34 8.38 -2.99 21.21
CA PRO A 34 7.77 -3.75 20.11
C PRO A 34 6.38 -3.29 19.67
N HIS A 35 5.80 -2.27 20.30
CA HIS A 35 4.49 -1.73 19.95
C HIS A 35 4.57 -0.85 18.72
N PHE A 36 3.41 -0.56 18.14
CA PHE A 36 3.28 0.38 17.02
C PHE A 36 2.04 1.25 17.22
N ILE A 37 2.23 2.56 17.23
CA ILE A 37 1.14 3.55 17.19
C ILE A 37 1.35 4.39 15.95
N GLY A 38 0.36 4.41 15.06
CA GLY A 38 0.47 5.15 13.79
C GLY A 38 -0.77 5.01 12.93
N THR A 39 -0.70 5.53 11.70
CA THR A 39 -1.81 5.37 10.77
C THR A 39 -1.86 3.96 10.18
N LEU A 40 -3.07 3.53 9.76
CA LEU A 40 -3.25 2.25 9.07
C LEU A 40 -2.40 2.17 7.80
N ASP A 41 -2.30 3.27 7.03
CA ASP A 41 -1.43 3.33 5.86
C ASP A 41 0.05 3.14 6.23
N SER A 42 0.53 3.83 7.27
CA SER A 42 1.91 3.66 7.72
C SER A 42 2.20 2.26 8.24
N PHE A 43 1.22 1.58 8.83
CA PHE A 43 1.32 0.17 9.21
C PHE A 43 1.47 -0.73 7.98
N ILE A 44 0.60 -0.57 6.98
CA ILE A 44 0.65 -1.32 5.73
C ILE A 44 1.98 -1.08 5.00
N ASP A 45 2.42 0.17 4.93
CA ASP A 45 3.69 0.55 4.31
C ASP A 45 4.88 -0.14 5.00
N ASN A 46 4.99 0.03 6.31
CA ASN A 46 6.17 -0.38 7.07
C ASN A 46 6.25 -1.89 7.33
N PHE A 47 5.13 -2.56 7.55
CA PHE A 47 5.14 -3.97 7.94
C PHE A 47 4.80 -4.92 6.81
N ILE A 48 4.16 -4.45 5.73
CA ILE A 48 3.77 -5.29 4.60
C ILE A 48 4.53 -4.88 3.35
N PHE A 49 4.26 -3.67 2.83
CA PHE A 49 4.63 -3.34 1.46
C PHE A 49 6.12 -3.06 1.28
N LEU A 50 6.72 -2.19 2.08
CA LEU A 50 8.15 -1.85 1.96
C LEU A 50 9.07 -3.04 2.29
N ARG A 51 8.57 -4.00 3.07
CA ARG A 51 9.31 -5.22 3.42
C ARG A 51 9.20 -6.31 2.36
N PHE A 52 8.02 -6.51 1.79
CA PHE A 52 7.72 -7.68 0.96
C PHE A 52 7.29 -7.34 -0.48
N GLY A 53 7.07 -6.07 -0.82
CA GLY A 53 6.62 -5.65 -2.15
C GLY A 53 7.56 -6.04 -3.28
N TYR A 54 8.84 -6.32 -3.00
CA TYR A 54 9.78 -6.84 -3.97
C TYR A 54 9.37 -8.21 -4.53
N LEU A 55 8.56 -8.99 -3.78
CA LEU A 55 8.04 -10.30 -4.23
C LEU A 55 7.04 -10.19 -5.39
N LEU A 56 6.49 -9.01 -5.64
CA LEU A 56 5.63 -8.75 -6.80
C LEU A 56 6.42 -8.54 -8.09
N GLN A 57 7.73 -8.42 -8.03
CA GLN A 57 8.58 -8.06 -9.15
C GLN A 57 9.30 -9.30 -9.72
N LYS A 58 9.43 -9.36 -11.05
CA LYS A 58 10.23 -10.42 -11.71
C LYS A 58 11.72 -10.33 -11.37
N LYS A 59 12.23 -9.11 -11.21
CA LYS A 59 13.60 -8.82 -10.75
C LYS A 59 13.47 -8.04 -9.45
N PRO A 60 13.67 -8.69 -8.29
CA PRO A 60 13.46 -8.08 -6.99
C PRO A 60 14.26 -6.79 -6.81
N LYS A 61 13.57 -5.71 -6.48
CA LYS A 61 14.13 -4.42 -6.09
C LYS A 61 13.40 -3.93 -4.86
N ARG A 62 14.09 -3.24 -3.99
CA ARG A 62 13.45 -2.60 -2.83
C ARG A 62 12.33 -1.67 -3.30
N PRO A 63 11.11 -1.84 -2.80
CA PRO A 63 10.00 -0.96 -3.14
C PRO A 63 10.27 0.47 -2.66
N VAL A 64 9.88 1.44 -3.49
CA VAL A 64 9.92 2.86 -3.16
C VAL A 64 8.56 3.44 -3.47
N ILE A 65 7.93 4.04 -2.47
CA ILE A 65 6.67 4.77 -2.63
C ILE A 65 7.03 6.18 -3.10
N THR A 66 6.43 6.62 -4.20
CA THR A 66 6.72 7.90 -4.85
C THR A 66 5.42 8.60 -5.27
N SER A 67 5.50 9.89 -5.54
CA SER A 67 4.34 10.62 -6.07
C SER A 67 4.27 10.55 -7.60
N PRO A 68 3.05 10.62 -8.18
CA PRO A 68 2.87 10.73 -9.62
C PRO A 68 3.60 11.94 -10.23
N ASP A 69 3.74 13.04 -9.48
CA ASP A 69 4.37 14.28 -9.97
C ASP A 69 5.86 14.10 -10.22
N VAL A 70 6.55 13.37 -9.35
CA VAL A 70 7.96 13.01 -9.53
C VAL A 70 8.13 12.21 -10.82
N VAL A 71 7.21 11.31 -11.12
CA VAL A 71 7.26 10.43 -12.30
C VAL A 71 6.79 11.14 -13.58
N ASN A 72 5.89 12.12 -13.47
CA ASN A 72 5.40 12.91 -14.61
C ASN A 72 6.48 13.79 -15.26
N SER A 73 7.54 14.15 -14.55
CA SER A 73 8.69 14.83 -15.14
C SER A 73 9.30 14.02 -16.30
N TYR A 74 9.11 12.72 -16.32
CA TYR A 74 9.44 11.83 -17.42
C TYR A 74 8.29 11.79 -18.44
N GLN A 75 8.13 12.80 -19.27
CA GLN A 75 7.08 12.93 -20.31
C GLN A 75 7.07 11.80 -21.36
N PHE A 76 7.83 10.76 -21.17
CA PHE A 76 8.07 9.68 -22.12
C PHE A 76 6.80 8.93 -22.56
N TRP A 77 5.82 8.76 -21.69
CA TRP A 77 4.61 8.01 -22.01
C TRP A 77 3.62 8.76 -22.91
N ARG A 78 3.59 10.11 -22.84
CA ARG A 78 2.69 10.93 -23.68
C ARG A 78 3.07 10.90 -25.14
N LYS A 79 4.35 10.80 -25.47
CA LYS A 79 4.85 10.75 -26.85
C LYS A 79 4.52 9.46 -27.57
N SER A 80 4.16 8.39 -26.86
CA SER A 80 3.86 7.07 -27.40
C SER A 80 2.36 6.79 -27.52
N CYS A 81 1.49 7.72 -27.13
CA CYS A 81 0.05 7.55 -27.22
C CYS A 81 -0.47 8.28 -28.48
N TYR A 82 -1.01 7.51 -29.45
CA TYR A 82 -1.56 8.03 -30.71
C TYR A 82 -2.88 8.79 -30.52
N THR A 83 -3.52 8.70 -29.37
CA THR A 83 -4.68 9.49 -29.00
C THR A 83 -4.23 10.66 -28.14
N ASN A 84 -4.86 11.81 -28.25
CA ASN A 84 -4.70 12.96 -27.35
C ASN A 84 -5.19 12.60 -25.94
N CYS A 85 -4.58 11.57 -25.33
CA CYS A 85 -4.91 11.10 -24.00
C CYS A 85 -4.45 12.15 -22.99
N LEU A 86 -5.39 12.87 -22.41
CA LEU A 86 -5.16 13.84 -21.35
C LEU A 86 -4.98 13.19 -19.97
N SER A 87 -4.92 11.84 -19.92
CA SER A 87 -4.80 11.12 -18.66
C SER A 87 -3.45 11.35 -18.00
N HIS A 88 -3.48 11.55 -16.70
CA HIS A 88 -2.31 11.65 -15.87
C HIS A 88 -1.84 10.25 -15.47
N ILE A 89 -0.55 10.03 -15.24
CA ILE A 89 -0.06 8.71 -14.82
C ILE A 89 -0.63 8.29 -13.45
N GLY A 90 -0.92 9.24 -12.58
CA GLY A 90 -1.58 9.03 -11.30
C GLY A 90 -3.03 8.55 -11.39
N ASP A 91 -3.67 8.65 -12.58
CA ASP A 91 -5.01 8.10 -12.80
C ASP A 91 -5.01 6.56 -12.87
N PHE A 92 -3.83 5.95 -13.11
CA PHE A 92 -3.68 4.51 -13.31
C PHE A 92 -3.16 3.84 -12.06
N ARG A 93 -3.92 2.84 -11.54
CA ARG A 93 -3.64 2.14 -10.29
C ARG A 93 -3.79 0.63 -10.44
N TRP A 94 -2.95 -0.12 -9.76
CA TRP A 94 -3.14 -1.56 -9.57
C TRP A 94 -4.19 -1.79 -8.49
N ASN A 95 -5.24 -2.55 -8.81
CA ASN A 95 -6.24 -2.95 -7.82
C ASN A 95 -5.87 -4.26 -7.11
N SER A 96 -6.66 -4.63 -6.09
CA SER A 96 -6.47 -5.85 -5.28
C SER A 96 -6.56 -7.19 -6.05
N ASN A 97 -6.93 -7.13 -7.34
CA ASN A 97 -6.94 -8.28 -8.26
C ASN A 97 -5.74 -8.29 -9.20
N GLY A 98 -4.80 -7.37 -9.05
CA GLY A 98 -3.62 -7.25 -9.92
C GLY A 98 -3.93 -6.71 -11.31
N LYS A 99 -5.12 -6.13 -11.52
CA LYS A 99 -5.53 -5.48 -12.78
C LYS A 99 -5.23 -4.00 -12.71
N LEU A 100 -4.67 -3.44 -13.78
CA LEU A 100 -4.49 -2.00 -13.90
C LEU A 100 -5.82 -1.35 -14.29
N THR A 101 -6.25 -0.36 -13.52
CA THR A 101 -7.48 0.41 -13.75
C THR A 101 -7.14 1.89 -13.94
N LYS A 102 -8.08 2.65 -14.50
CA LYS A 102 -8.04 4.10 -14.56
C LYS A 102 -9.17 4.67 -13.73
N ASN A 103 -8.85 5.40 -12.66
CA ASN A 103 -9.85 5.94 -11.71
C ASN A 103 -10.85 4.87 -11.25
N GLY A 104 -10.34 3.67 -10.89
CA GLY A 104 -11.15 2.53 -10.45
C GLY A 104 -11.93 1.80 -11.54
N LYS A 105 -11.91 2.27 -12.80
CA LYS A 105 -12.62 1.66 -13.93
C LYS A 105 -11.65 0.94 -14.86
N ASP A 106 -12.16 -0.02 -15.63
CA ASP A 106 -11.38 -0.70 -16.66
C ASP A 106 -10.81 0.31 -17.67
N ILE A 107 -9.58 0.06 -18.11
CA ILE A 107 -8.93 0.91 -19.10
C ILE A 107 -9.52 0.59 -20.45
N ILE A 108 -10.28 1.53 -21.00
CA ILE A 108 -10.77 1.50 -22.39
C ILE A 108 -9.85 2.39 -23.21
N CYS A 109 -8.97 1.78 -23.99
CA CYS A 109 -8.11 2.51 -24.91
C CYS A 109 -8.50 2.12 -26.33
N THR A 110 -9.04 3.08 -27.08
CA THR A 110 -9.55 2.89 -28.46
C THR A 110 -8.46 2.90 -29.54
N GLY A 111 -7.19 3.00 -29.17
CA GLY A 111 -6.07 2.99 -30.12
C GLY A 111 -5.59 1.57 -30.42
N THR A 112 -5.49 1.23 -31.69
CA THR A 112 -4.96 0.02 -32.35
C THR A 112 -4.57 -1.15 -31.44
N GLN A 113 -5.32 -2.22 -31.54
CA GLN A 113 -5.30 -3.43 -30.71
C GLN A 113 -4.03 -4.29 -30.79
N GLN A 114 -2.99 -3.89 -31.52
CA GLN A 114 -1.78 -4.72 -31.70
C GLN A 114 -0.76 -4.62 -30.56
N TYR A 115 -0.79 -3.58 -29.74
CA TYR A 115 0.15 -3.40 -28.63
C TYR A 115 -0.58 -2.91 -27.38
N ALA A 116 -0.12 -3.39 -26.20
CA ALA A 116 -0.65 -2.89 -24.94
C ALA A 116 -0.54 -1.35 -24.88
N PRO A 117 -1.58 -0.66 -24.40
CA PRO A 117 -1.56 0.80 -24.32
C PRO A 117 -0.28 1.31 -23.64
N PRO A 118 0.30 2.44 -24.09
CA PRO A 118 1.55 2.98 -23.54
C PRO A 118 1.51 3.20 -22.02
N CYS A 119 0.34 3.57 -21.46
CA CYS A 119 0.13 3.72 -20.03
C CYS A 119 0.35 2.40 -19.27
N ILE A 120 -0.14 1.26 -19.79
CA ILE A 120 0.07 -0.06 -19.19
C ILE A 120 1.55 -0.43 -19.24
N GLN A 121 2.21 -0.21 -20.39
CA GLN A 121 3.64 -0.47 -20.52
C GLN A 121 4.45 0.39 -19.56
N PHE A 122 4.08 1.65 -19.39
CA PHE A 122 4.76 2.56 -18.49
C PHE A 122 4.59 2.14 -17.03
N LYS A 123 3.37 1.79 -16.59
CA LYS A 123 3.13 1.27 -15.22
C LYS A 123 3.88 -0.03 -14.97
N LYS A 124 3.98 -0.93 -15.96
CA LYS A 124 4.82 -2.13 -15.84
C LYS A 124 6.31 -1.78 -15.66
N ARG A 125 6.81 -0.76 -16.35
CA ARG A 125 8.20 -0.29 -16.16
C ARG A 125 8.43 0.32 -14.78
N LEU A 126 7.45 1.03 -14.22
CA LEU A 126 7.53 1.53 -12.83
C LEU A 126 7.63 0.34 -11.86
N LEU A 127 6.77 -0.66 -12.01
CA LEU A 127 6.82 -1.88 -11.23
C LEU A 127 8.21 -2.56 -11.33
N GLU A 128 8.77 -2.69 -12.53
CA GLU A 128 10.10 -3.27 -12.77
C GLU A 128 11.24 -2.45 -12.14
N LYS A 129 11.03 -1.14 -11.96
CA LYS A 129 11.97 -0.24 -11.27
C LYS A 129 11.78 -0.24 -9.75
N GLY A 130 10.72 -0.86 -9.23
CA GLY A 130 10.36 -0.84 -7.82
C GLY A 130 9.68 0.46 -7.39
N LEU A 131 9.09 1.22 -8.33
CA LEU A 131 8.42 2.49 -8.06
C LEU A 131 6.91 2.28 -8.01
N PHE A 132 6.29 2.72 -6.92
CA PHE A 132 4.87 2.55 -6.63
C PHE A 132 4.25 3.87 -6.17
N PHE A 133 2.96 4.04 -6.38
CA PHE A 133 2.22 5.18 -5.85
C PHE A 133 1.50 4.79 -4.57
N GLN A 134 1.38 5.72 -3.62
CA GLN A 134 0.73 5.48 -2.32
C GLN A 134 -0.66 4.86 -2.49
N ASP A 135 -1.45 5.38 -3.43
CA ASP A 135 -2.83 4.96 -3.66
C ASP A 135 -3.01 3.51 -4.15
N GLU A 136 -1.94 2.84 -4.56
CA GLU A 136 -1.98 1.44 -5.01
C GLU A 136 -1.39 0.46 -3.99
N VAL A 137 -0.77 0.97 -2.92
CA VAL A 137 -0.07 0.16 -1.93
C VAL A 137 -1.00 -0.81 -1.22
N SER A 138 -2.17 -0.36 -0.76
CA SER A 138 -3.14 -1.23 -0.08
C SER A 138 -3.65 -2.36 -0.99
N GLY A 139 -3.94 -2.07 -2.27
CA GLY A 139 -4.31 -3.11 -3.24
C GLY A 139 -3.21 -4.13 -3.48
N LEU A 140 -1.96 -3.67 -3.61
CA LEU A 140 -0.79 -4.54 -3.80
C LEU A 140 -0.45 -5.33 -2.53
N ALA A 141 -0.64 -4.75 -1.34
CA ALA A 141 -0.51 -5.45 -0.05
C ALA A 141 -1.52 -6.59 0.08
N CYS A 142 -2.78 -6.39 -0.35
CA CYS A 142 -3.77 -7.47 -0.43
C CYS A 142 -3.29 -8.63 -1.30
N ILE A 143 -2.69 -8.33 -2.47
CA ILE A 143 -2.15 -9.37 -3.37
C ILE A 143 -1.01 -10.12 -2.70
N LEU A 144 -0.12 -9.41 -2.01
CA LEU A 144 1.00 -10.01 -1.26
C LEU A 144 0.51 -10.98 -0.20
N LEU A 145 -0.42 -10.56 0.66
CA LEU A 145 -0.93 -11.39 1.76
C LEU A 145 -1.70 -12.61 1.25
N LYS A 146 -2.45 -12.48 0.14
CA LYS A 146 -3.12 -13.62 -0.50
C LYS A 146 -2.14 -14.61 -1.11
N ARG A 147 -1.08 -14.12 -1.73
CA ARG A 147 -0.08 -14.95 -2.42
C ARG A 147 0.92 -15.59 -1.46
N TYR A 148 1.21 -14.93 -0.36
CA TYR A 148 2.18 -15.31 0.66
C TYR A 148 1.56 -15.25 2.05
N PRO A 149 0.69 -16.23 2.43
CA PRO A 149 -0.01 -16.21 3.73
C PRO A 149 0.93 -16.22 4.95
N GLU A 150 2.16 -16.70 4.78
CA GLU A 150 3.20 -16.69 5.81
C GLU A 150 3.57 -15.25 6.24
N ILE A 151 3.41 -14.26 5.36
CA ILE A 151 3.61 -12.85 5.71
C ILE A 151 2.54 -12.42 6.72
N ALA A 152 1.27 -12.73 6.44
CA ALA A 152 0.17 -12.42 7.37
C ALA A 152 0.39 -13.09 8.73
N LYS A 153 0.79 -14.37 8.75
CA LYS A 153 1.12 -15.09 10.00
C LYS A 153 2.24 -14.43 10.77
N SER A 154 3.30 -14.00 10.09
CA SER A 154 4.44 -13.35 10.77
C SER A 154 4.05 -12.00 11.38
N ILE A 155 3.15 -11.26 10.75
CA ILE A 155 2.63 -9.99 11.25
C ILE A 155 1.69 -10.24 12.44
N ALA A 156 0.78 -11.21 12.36
CA ALA A 156 -0.10 -11.59 13.47
C ALA A 156 0.68 -12.08 14.69
N LEU A 157 1.79 -12.83 14.50
CA LEU A 157 2.67 -13.22 15.57
C LEU A 157 3.39 -12.03 16.22
N ARG A 158 3.75 -11.01 15.44
CA ARG A 158 4.38 -9.80 15.96
C ARG A 158 3.39 -8.89 16.68
N PHE A 159 2.19 -8.74 16.13
CA PHE A 159 1.12 -7.92 16.66
C PHE A 159 -0.13 -8.77 16.89
N PRO A 160 -0.19 -9.54 17.99
CA PRO A 160 -1.33 -10.39 18.29
C PRO A 160 -2.60 -9.61 18.65
N VAL A 161 -2.48 -8.29 18.85
CA VAL A 161 -3.57 -7.37 19.08
C VAL A 161 -3.39 -6.17 18.17
N ILE A 162 -4.42 -5.88 17.37
CA ILE A 162 -4.54 -4.65 16.59
C ILE A 162 -5.80 -3.92 17.05
N ILE A 163 -5.66 -2.67 17.45
CA ILE A 163 -6.74 -1.76 17.81
C ILE A 163 -6.86 -0.75 16.67
N LEU A 164 -8.03 -0.62 16.10
CA LEU A 164 -8.32 0.32 15.03
C LEU A 164 -9.33 1.36 15.51
N ASP A 165 -8.91 2.62 15.50
CA ASP A 165 -9.76 3.77 15.74
C ASP A 165 -10.42 4.21 14.42
N GLU A 166 -11.68 4.70 14.50
CA GLU A 166 -12.48 5.17 13.36
C GLU A 166 -12.62 4.12 12.22
N ALA A 167 -12.88 2.86 12.57
CA ALA A 167 -12.95 1.73 11.62
C ALA A 167 -13.89 1.96 10.41
N GLN A 168 -14.90 2.85 10.55
CA GLN A 168 -15.84 3.21 9.48
C GLN A 168 -15.18 3.94 8.30
N ASP A 169 -14.02 4.55 8.49
CA ASP A 169 -13.29 5.28 7.44
C ASP A 169 -12.36 4.37 6.61
N THR A 170 -12.35 3.07 6.96
CA THR A 170 -11.49 2.07 6.31
C THR A 170 -11.93 1.80 4.87
N SER A 171 -10.99 1.86 3.92
CA SER A 171 -11.24 1.46 2.54
C SER A 171 -11.47 -0.06 2.42
N GLU A 172 -12.07 -0.49 1.31
CA GLU A 172 -12.32 -1.92 1.06
C GLU A 172 -11.01 -2.74 1.04
N GLU A 173 -9.95 -2.21 0.45
CA GLU A 173 -8.64 -2.85 0.42
C GLU A 173 -8.00 -2.94 1.80
N GLN A 174 -8.08 -1.89 2.60
CA GLN A 174 -7.56 -1.87 3.97
C GLN A 174 -8.32 -2.86 4.86
N MET A 175 -9.66 -2.91 4.75
CA MET A 175 -10.46 -3.89 5.48
C MET A 175 -10.09 -5.32 5.10
N ARG A 176 -9.91 -5.60 3.81
CA ARG A 176 -9.44 -6.93 3.35
C ARG A 176 -8.06 -7.31 3.89
N ILE A 177 -7.16 -6.34 4.09
CA ILE A 177 -5.86 -6.60 4.73
C ILE A 177 -6.08 -7.04 6.17
N LEU A 178 -6.91 -6.32 6.93
CA LEU A 178 -7.23 -6.68 8.32
C LEU A 178 -7.88 -8.07 8.41
N ASP A 179 -8.83 -8.39 7.53
CA ASP A 179 -9.45 -9.73 7.45
C ASP A 179 -8.42 -10.83 7.21
N LEU A 180 -7.44 -10.59 6.32
CA LEU A 180 -6.37 -11.56 6.05
C LEU A 180 -5.43 -11.74 7.25
N LEU A 181 -5.17 -10.69 8.02
CA LEU A 181 -4.39 -10.76 9.25
C LEU A 181 -5.18 -11.50 10.34
N CYS A 182 -6.49 -11.20 10.51
CA CYS A 182 -7.36 -11.92 11.44
C CYS A 182 -7.43 -13.43 11.12
N ALA A 183 -7.59 -13.78 9.85
CA ALA A 183 -7.60 -15.18 9.41
C ALA A 183 -6.25 -15.88 9.64
N ALA A 184 -5.16 -15.16 9.78
CA ALA A 184 -3.82 -15.70 10.01
C ALA A 184 -3.47 -15.90 11.50
N GLY A 185 -4.36 -15.51 12.44
CA GLY A 185 -4.20 -15.74 13.87
C GLY A 185 -4.06 -14.47 14.71
N LEU A 186 -4.60 -13.36 14.25
CA LEU A 186 -4.77 -12.13 15.00
C LEU A 186 -5.89 -12.29 16.02
#